data_a842b98800c3e4764fa69050629038c3
#
_entry.id   a842b98800c3e4764fa69050629038c3
#
_cell.length_a   1.000
_cell.length_b   1.000
_cell.length_c   1.000
_cell.angle_alpha   90.00
_cell.angle_beta   90.00
_cell.angle_gamma   90.00
#
_symmetry.space_group_name_H-M   'P 1'
#
loop_
_entity.id
_entity.type
_entity.pdbx_description
1 polymer ?
#
loop_
_entity_poly.entity_id
_entity_poly.type
_entity_poly.pdbx_seq_one_letter_code
_entity_poly.pdbx_strand_id
1 'polypeptide(L)'
;MKQPQKKSAGKRIGMTLLVIAVVLLALFLFYTENYYHADRTAVMSLRTDDHAVVTSSWNGVMFDGPGTEDLLIFYPGGKVEETAYAPLLRQLAEEGLDVFLVRMPCRLAVFGVNKAAEALEEVDDYDHVYIGGHSLGGAMAANYAAKHPEEMDGVILLAAYSTKALPEDLPVLSVYGTEDGVLNRGKYEENLANVPDLQEVVIEGGNHACFGSYGEQAGDGEARIDPERQWDKTAEAILTFLQH
;
A
#
# COMPACT_ATOMS: atom_id res chain seq x y z
N MET A 1 36.94 -54.80 -19.59
CA MET A 1 35.51 -54.43 -19.36
C MET A 1 35.51 -53.14 -18.55
N LYS A 2 35.11 -52.01 -19.12
CA LYS A 2 34.95 -50.73 -18.41
C LYS A 2 33.59 -50.70 -17.72
N GLN A 3 33.56 -50.52 -16.38
CA GLN A 3 32.31 -50.35 -15.64
C GLN A 3 31.61 -49.05 -16.08
N PRO A 4 30.28 -49.03 -16.24
CA PRO A 4 29.55 -47.81 -16.57
C PRO A 4 29.54 -46.90 -15.36
N GLN A 5 30.01 -45.67 -15.56
CA GLN A 5 30.06 -44.63 -14.51
C GLN A 5 28.64 -44.27 -14.00
N LYS A 6 28.39 -44.45 -12.70
CA LYS A 6 27.20 -43.98 -11.97
C LYS A 6 27.06 -42.45 -11.83
N LYS A 7 27.50 -41.70 -12.86
CA LYS A 7 27.46 -40.21 -12.83
C LYS A 7 26.12 -39.59 -13.25
N SER A 8 25.07 -40.39 -13.50
CA SER A 8 23.87 -39.84 -14.14
C SER A 8 22.74 -39.44 -13.21
N ALA A 9 22.56 -40.05 -12.04
CA ALA A 9 21.40 -39.80 -11.17
C ALA A 9 21.46 -38.42 -10.51
N GLY A 10 22.58 -38.03 -9.89
CA GLY A 10 22.73 -36.72 -9.26
C GLY A 10 22.60 -35.55 -10.25
N LYS A 11 23.18 -35.72 -11.47
CA LYS A 11 23.02 -34.69 -12.52
C LYS A 11 21.59 -34.58 -13.01
N ARG A 12 20.83 -35.69 -13.12
CA ARG A 12 19.41 -35.68 -13.49
C ARG A 12 18.56 -35.02 -12.43
N ILE A 13 18.78 -35.34 -11.14
CA ILE A 13 18.07 -34.71 -10.02
C ILE A 13 18.37 -33.19 -10.01
N GLY A 14 19.63 -32.79 -10.13
CA GLY A 14 20.00 -31.37 -10.18
C GLY A 14 19.34 -30.62 -11.36
N MET A 15 19.31 -31.26 -12.55
CA MET A 15 18.64 -30.69 -13.73
C MET A 15 17.10 -30.57 -13.49
N THR A 16 16.48 -31.58 -12.90
CA THR A 16 15.03 -31.54 -12.60
C THR A 16 14.73 -30.42 -11.61
N LEU A 17 15.50 -30.26 -10.53
CA LEU A 17 15.33 -29.18 -9.57
C LEU A 17 15.53 -27.80 -10.21
N LEU A 18 16.52 -27.65 -11.09
CA LEU A 18 16.73 -26.42 -11.87
C LEU A 18 15.52 -26.09 -12.74
N VAL A 19 14.98 -27.06 -13.47
CA VAL A 19 13.79 -26.87 -14.32
C VAL A 19 12.58 -26.45 -13.48
N ILE A 20 12.37 -27.12 -12.34
CA ILE A 20 11.29 -26.75 -11.41
C ILE A 20 11.47 -25.29 -10.92
N ALA A 21 12.69 -24.91 -10.51
CA ALA A 21 12.97 -23.55 -10.06
C ALA A 21 12.71 -22.51 -11.16
N VAL A 22 13.13 -22.79 -12.39
CA VAL A 22 12.89 -21.91 -13.54
C VAL A 22 11.39 -21.79 -13.85
N VAL A 23 10.64 -22.88 -13.79
CA VAL A 23 9.19 -22.86 -13.99
C VAL A 23 8.49 -22.05 -12.88
N LEU A 24 8.87 -22.26 -11.62
CA LEU A 24 8.30 -21.50 -10.50
C LEU A 24 8.62 -20.01 -10.62
N LEU A 25 9.85 -19.66 -11.01
CA LEU A 25 10.24 -18.28 -11.28
C LEU A 25 9.42 -17.66 -12.41
N ALA A 26 9.25 -18.39 -13.52
CA ALA A 26 8.46 -17.93 -14.65
C ALA A 26 6.98 -17.72 -14.27
N LEU A 27 6.39 -18.63 -13.49
CA LEU A 27 5.03 -18.49 -12.96
C LEU A 27 4.92 -17.30 -12.01
N PHE A 28 5.91 -17.08 -11.16
CA PHE A 28 5.97 -15.94 -10.25
C PHE A 28 6.06 -14.62 -11.03
N LEU A 29 6.95 -14.53 -12.01
CA LEU A 29 7.07 -13.33 -12.86
C LEU A 29 5.76 -13.08 -13.64
N PHE A 30 5.18 -14.11 -14.21
CA PHE A 30 3.87 -13.98 -14.87
C PHE A 30 2.78 -13.49 -13.90
N TYR A 31 2.76 -13.98 -12.67
CA TYR A 31 1.83 -13.54 -11.63
C TYR A 31 2.01 -12.06 -11.28
N THR A 32 3.25 -11.59 -11.13
CA THR A 32 3.55 -10.21 -10.75
C THR A 32 3.40 -9.22 -11.90
N GLU A 33 3.56 -9.66 -13.15
CA GLU A 33 3.33 -8.83 -14.35
C GLU A 33 1.84 -8.72 -14.72
N ASN A 34 0.98 -9.56 -14.16
CA ASN A 34 -0.47 -9.45 -14.31
C ASN A 34 -1.04 -8.65 -13.14
N TYR A 35 -1.06 -7.31 -13.25
CA TYR A 35 -1.44 -6.36 -12.21
C TYR A 35 -2.45 -5.32 -12.73
N TYR A 36 -3.06 -4.58 -11.82
CA TYR A 36 -3.98 -3.49 -12.12
C TYR A 36 -3.20 -2.22 -12.47
N HIS A 37 -3.43 -1.68 -13.65
CA HIS A 37 -2.73 -0.50 -14.16
C HIS A 37 -3.43 0.78 -13.72
N ALA A 38 -2.62 1.82 -13.46
CA ALA A 38 -3.11 3.17 -13.27
C ALA A 38 -3.86 3.65 -14.52
N ASP A 39 -5.02 4.24 -14.31
CA ASP A 39 -5.82 4.79 -15.39
C ASP A 39 -5.38 6.22 -15.78
N ARG A 40 -6.14 6.85 -16.68
CA ARG A 40 -5.84 8.19 -17.16
C ARG A 40 -5.92 9.25 -16.06
N THR A 41 -6.85 9.11 -15.11
CA THR A 41 -7.02 10.06 -14.01
C THR A 41 -5.78 10.02 -13.11
N ALA A 42 -5.31 8.83 -12.76
CA ALA A 42 -4.08 8.65 -12.01
C ALA A 42 -2.87 9.29 -12.70
N VAL A 43 -2.69 9.03 -13.99
CA VAL A 43 -1.57 9.60 -14.76
C VAL A 43 -1.63 11.14 -14.82
N MET A 44 -2.83 11.73 -14.91
CA MET A 44 -3.01 13.19 -14.91
C MET A 44 -2.68 13.81 -13.55
N SER A 45 -2.91 13.10 -12.45
CA SER A 45 -2.62 13.55 -11.08
C SER A 45 -1.11 13.54 -10.73
N LEU A 46 -0.25 13.00 -11.60
CA LEU A 46 1.21 13.05 -11.44
C LEU A 46 1.85 14.35 -11.96
N ARG A 47 1.05 15.32 -12.39
CA ARG A 47 1.58 16.58 -12.91
C ARG A 47 1.94 17.53 -11.78
N THR A 48 3.10 18.16 -11.89
CA THR A 48 3.46 19.32 -11.07
C THR A 48 2.71 20.56 -11.55
N ASP A 49 2.16 21.32 -10.62
CA ASP A 49 1.55 22.65 -10.85
C ASP A 49 1.74 23.55 -9.60
N ASP A 50 0.94 24.61 -9.48
CA ASP A 50 1.03 25.60 -8.40
C ASP A 50 0.48 25.07 -7.05
N HIS A 51 -0.18 23.90 -7.03
CA HIS A 51 -0.80 23.31 -5.85
C HIS A 51 0.04 22.19 -5.24
N ALA A 52 0.74 21.40 -6.07
CA ALA A 52 1.63 20.35 -5.59
C ALA A 52 2.78 20.11 -6.59
N VAL A 53 3.97 19.89 -6.04
CA VAL A 53 5.14 19.44 -6.78
C VAL A 53 5.23 17.92 -6.71
N VAL A 54 5.22 17.26 -7.87
CA VAL A 54 5.30 15.78 -7.92
C VAL A 54 6.66 15.38 -8.46
N THR A 55 7.44 14.68 -7.63
CA THR A 55 8.78 14.22 -7.94
C THR A 55 8.89 12.70 -7.85
N SER A 56 9.45 12.06 -8.87
CA SER A 56 9.67 10.62 -8.88
C SER A 56 11.13 10.27 -8.59
N SER A 57 11.33 9.28 -7.73
CA SER A 57 12.63 8.67 -7.42
C SER A 57 12.64 7.18 -7.77
N TRP A 58 13.75 6.51 -7.48
CA TRP A 58 13.85 5.05 -7.58
C TRP A 58 12.90 4.36 -6.57
N ASN A 59 12.74 4.92 -5.35
CA ASN A 59 12.00 4.32 -4.27
C ASN A 59 10.51 4.68 -4.27
N GLY A 60 10.10 5.73 -5.01
CA GLY A 60 8.70 6.14 -5.01
C GLY A 60 8.39 7.44 -5.74
N VAL A 61 7.27 8.03 -5.36
CA VAL A 61 6.78 9.32 -5.84
C VAL A 61 6.46 10.19 -4.64
N MET A 62 7.06 11.37 -4.59
CA MET A 62 6.75 12.41 -3.61
C MET A 62 5.68 13.34 -4.18
N PHE A 63 4.65 13.58 -3.38
CA PHE A 63 3.66 14.64 -3.57
C PHE A 63 3.91 15.67 -2.49
N ASP A 64 4.47 16.81 -2.87
CA ASP A 64 4.89 17.91 -2.00
C ASP A 64 3.94 19.08 -2.24
N GLY A 65 3.12 19.39 -1.24
CA GLY A 65 2.10 20.44 -1.23
C GLY A 65 2.58 21.68 -0.49
N PRO A 66 1.64 22.53 0.00
CA PRO A 66 1.99 23.73 0.76
C PRO A 66 2.35 23.45 2.23
N GLY A 67 2.15 22.23 2.74
CA GLY A 67 2.49 21.80 4.09
C GLY A 67 3.99 21.56 4.25
N THR A 68 4.47 21.53 5.49
CA THR A 68 5.88 21.23 5.81
C THR A 68 6.04 20.49 7.12
N GLU A 69 4.94 20.14 7.79
CA GLU A 69 4.95 19.58 9.15
C GLU A 69 4.64 18.08 9.14
N ASP A 70 3.74 17.64 8.24
CA ASP A 70 3.18 16.30 8.23
C ASP A 70 3.56 15.51 6.97
N LEU A 71 4.05 14.28 7.15
CA LEU A 71 4.36 13.33 6.08
C LEU A 71 3.55 12.06 6.22
N LEU A 72 2.94 11.59 5.13
CA LEU A 72 2.40 10.25 5.00
C LEU A 72 3.29 9.38 4.11
N ILE A 73 3.84 8.30 4.65
CA ILE A 73 4.47 7.24 3.87
C ILE A 73 3.39 6.24 3.46
N PHE A 74 3.09 6.14 2.17
CA PHE A 74 1.97 5.35 1.67
C PHE A 74 2.42 4.08 0.93
N TYR A 75 1.91 2.92 1.36
CA TYR A 75 2.15 1.61 0.77
C TYR A 75 0.99 1.20 -0.16
N PRO A 76 1.24 0.99 -1.46
CA PRO A 76 0.21 0.60 -2.42
C PRO A 76 -0.32 -0.81 -2.19
N GLY A 77 -1.54 -1.07 -2.67
CA GLY A 77 -2.15 -2.39 -2.65
C GLY A 77 -1.40 -3.43 -3.49
N GLY A 78 -1.59 -4.71 -3.14
CA GLY A 78 -0.91 -5.81 -3.84
C GLY A 78 -1.34 -5.92 -5.30
N LYS A 79 -0.36 -6.02 -6.21
CA LYS A 79 -0.61 -6.10 -7.66
C LYS A 79 -1.36 -4.89 -8.25
N VAL A 80 -1.21 -3.72 -7.64
CA VAL A 80 -1.68 -2.46 -8.19
C VAL A 80 -0.46 -1.62 -8.55
N GLU A 81 -0.50 -0.96 -9.70
CA GLU A 81 0.50 0.05 -10.07
C GLU A 81 0.48 1.17 -9.02
N GLU A 82 1.62 1.49 -8.44
CA GLU A 82 1.68 2.44 -7.33
C GLU A 82 1.03 3.77 -7.68
N THR A 83 1.25 4.25 -8.89
CA THR A 83 0.71 5.54 -9.37
C THR A 83 -0.81 5.59 -9.46
N ALA A 84 -1.50 4.45 -9.36
CA ALA A 84 -2.97 4.41 -9.29
C ALA A 84 -3.54 5.16 -8.08
N TYR A 85 -2.75 5.39 -7.04
CA TYR A 85 -3.16 6.14 -5.85
C TYR A 85 -2.95 7.65 -5.98
N ALA A 86 -2.34 8.11 -7.07
CA ALA A 86 -2.01 9.53 -7.27
C ALA A 86 -3.18 10.51 -7.07
N PRO A 87 -4.43 10.24 -7.48
CA PRO A 87 -5.52 11.18 -7.27
C PRO A 87 -5.78 11.49 -5.80
N LEU A 88 -5.92 10.47 -4.97
CA LEU A 88 -6.11 10.62 -3.52
C LEU A 88 -4.90 11.27 -2.85
N LEU A 89 -3.68 10.80 -3.17
CA LEU A 89 -2.47 11.25 -2.49
C LEU A 89 -2.12 12.69 -2.86
N ARG A 90 -2.36 13.09 -4.12
CA ARG A 90 -2.26 14.47 -4.54
C ARG A 90 -3.23 15.38 -3.80
N GLN A 91 -4.49 14.95 -3.64
CA GLN A 91 -5.50 15.71 -2.90
C GLN A 91 -5.05 15.94 -1.44
N LEU A 92 -4.45 14.95 -0.79
CA LEU A 92 -3.89 15.10 0.55
C LEU A 92 -2.75 16.11 0.58
N ALA A 93 -1.84 16.05 -0.40
CA ALA A 93 -0.74 17.02 -0.49
C ALA A 93 -1.23 18.45 -0.72
N GLU A 94 -2.22 18.67 -1.59
CA GLU A 94 -2.83 19.98 -1.82
C GLU A 94 -3.45 20.58 -0.55
N GLU A 95 -3.86 19.75 0.41
CA GLU A 95 -4.41 20.15 1.72
C GLU A 95 -3.35 20.21 2.83
N GLY A 96 -2.07 20.02 2.50
CA GLY A 96 -0.94 20.22 3.41
C GLY A 96 -0.36 18.97 4.08
N LEU A 97 -0.82 17.77 3.71
CA LEU A 97 -0.20 16.51 4.12
C LEU A 97 0.68 15.99 2.99
N ASP A 98 1.98 16.18 3.08
CA ASP A 98 2.91 15.64 2.10
C ASP A 98 2.88 14.10 2.07
N VAL A 99 3.02 13.52 0.89
CA VAL A 99 2.89 12.07 0.73
C VAL A 99 4.06 11.47 -0.05
N PHE A 100 4.74 10.50 0.54
CA PHE A 100 5.70 9.65 -0.14
C PHE A 100 5.03 8.31 -0.51
N LEU A 101 4.67 8.15 -1.77
CA LEU A 101 4.12 6.91 -2.32
C LEU A 101 5.24 5.94 -2.65
N VAL A 102 5.31 4.84 -1.89
CA VAL A 102 6.42 3.89 -1.99
C VAL A 102 6.28 2.95 -3.19
N ARG A 103 7.38 2.75 -3.92
CA ARG A 103 7.46 1.72 -4.97
C ARG A 103 7.83 0.37 -4.37
N MET A 104 6.92 -0.59 -4.47
CA MET A 104 7.10 -1.93 -3.89
C MET A 104 7.74 -2.91 -4.87
N PRO A 105 8.72 -3.73 -4.41
CA PRO A 105 9.28 -4.80 -5.23
C PRO A 105 8.19 -5.73 -5.75
N CYS A 106 8.19 -6.00 -7.05
CA CYS A 106 7.18 -6.84 -7.70
C CYS A 106 5.71 -6.41 -7.45
N ARG A 107 5.48 -5.16 -7.07
CA ARG A 107 4.15 -4.62 -6.67
C ARG A 107 3.51 -5.39 -5.50
N LEU A 108 4.35 -5.91 -4.61
CA LEU A 108 3.94 -6.70 -3.44
C LEU A 108 4.64 -6.18 -2.18
N ALA A 109 3.90 -5.50 -1.31
CA ALA A 109 4.42 -4.89 -0.10
C ALA A 109 5.07 -5.88 0.88
N VAL A 110 4.76 -7.17 0.78
CA VAL A 110 5.42 -8.24 1.57
C VAL A 110 6.92 -8.35 1.30
N PHE A 111 7.39 -7.91 0.12
CA PHE A 111 8.82 -7.87 -0.22
C PHE A 111 9.48 -6.53 0.11
N GLY A 112 8.72 -5.56 0.58
CA GLY A 112 9.18 -4.20 0.89
C GLY A 112 8.66 -3.67 2.22
N VAL A 113 8.45 -4.51 3.24
CA VAL A 113 7.90 -4.07 4.54
C VAL A 113 8.71 -2.93 5.15
N ASN A 114 10.03 -2.93 4.98
CA ASN A 114 10.95 -1.93 5.55
C ASN A 114 11.25 -0.76 4.59
N LYS A 115 10.51 -0.62 3.50
CA LYS A 115 10.70 0.48 2.53
C LYS A 115 10.41 1.87 3.10
N ALA A 116 9.68 1.97 4.21
CA ALA A 116 9.49 3.24 4.90
C ALA A 116 10.82 3.84 5.40
N ALA A 117 11.75 3.01 5.89
CA ALA A 117 13.06 3.48 6.27
C ALA A 117 13.84 4.11 5.09
N GLU A 118 13.74 3.51 3.89
CA GLU A 118 14.36 4.06 2.68
C GLU A 118 13.66 5.36 2.23
N ALA A 119 12.35 5.47 2.44
CA ALA A 119 11.58 6.69 2.15
C ALA A 119 12.00 7.84 3.10
N LEU A 120 12.16 7.54 4.39
CA LEU A 120 12.62 8.51 5.40
C LEU A 120 14.05 9.03 5.13
N GLU A 121 14.90 8.25 4.46
CA GLU A 121 16.24 8.69 4.05
C GLU A 121 16.21 9.66 2.83
N GLU A 122 15.10 9.70 2.08
CA GLU A 122 14.97 10.53 0.86
C GLU A 122 14.23 11.84 1.08
N VAL A 123 13.54 12.01 2.20
CA VAL A 123 12.73 13.20 2.51
C VAL A 123 13.45 14.08 3.53
N ASP A 124 13.04 15.34 3.60
CA ASP A 124 13.48 16.28 4.64
C ASP A 124 12.86 15.89 6.00
N ASP A 125 13.31 16.53 7.09
CA ASP A 125 12.75 16.32 8.43
C ASP A 125 11.33 16.88 8.51
N TYR A 126 10.40 16.06 8.97
CA TYR A 126 9.01 16.41 9.25
C TYR A 126 8.77 16.34 10.77
N ASP A 127 7.86 17.18 11.28
CA ASP A 127 7.49 17.18 12.70
C ASP A 127 6.66 15.94 13.05
N HIS A 128 5.81 15.48 12.12
CA HIS A 128 4.99 14.29 12.28
C HIS A 128 5.09 13.38 11.07
N VAL A 129 5.24 12.08 11.34
CA VAL A 129 5.35 11.04 10.32
C VAL A 129 4.28 9.98 10.52
N TYR A 130 3.43 9.82 9.52
CA TYR A 130 2.40 8.80 9.46
C TYR A 130 2.78 7.72 8.46
N ILE A 131 2.36 6.50 8.73
CA ILE A 131 2.47 5.43 7.75
C ILE A 131 1.10 4.86 7.44
N GLY A 132 0.85 4.58 6.18
CA GLY A 132 -0.44 4.03 5.79
C GLY A 132 -0.38 3.22 4.52
N GLY A 133 -1.52 2.76 4.08
CA GLY A 133 -1.60 2.05 2.81
C GLY A 133 -2.93 1.36 2.59
N HIS A 134 -3.08 0.86 1.38
CA HIS A 134 -4.28 0.18 0.94
C HIS A 134 -4.10 -1.34 0.95
N SER A 135 -5.11 -2.08 1.44
CA SER A 135 -5.17 -3.55 1.33
C SER A 135 -3.89 -4.22 1.86
N LEU A 136 -3.17 -5.00 1.05
CA LEU A 136 -1.89 -5.61 1.42
C LEU A 136 -0.85 -4.56 1.85
N GLY A 137 -0.85 -3.37 1.21
CA GLY A 137 0.02 -2.26 1.59
C GLY A 137 -0.26 -1.78 3.01
N GLY A 138 -1.53 -1.55 3.36
CA GLY A 138 -1.92 -1.15 4.71
C GLY A 138 -1.54 -2.18 5.77
N ALA A 139 -1.74 -3.48 5.51
CA ALA A 139 -1.31 -4.53 6.41
C ALA A 139 0.21 -4.57 6.61
N MET A 140 1.01 -4.25 5.58
CA MET A 140 2.47 -4.18 5.67
C MET A 140 2.95 -2.86 6.30
N ALA A 141 2.24 -1.75 6.10
CA ALA A 141 2.46 -0.49 6.81
C ALA A 141 2.27 -0.67 8.33
N ALA A 142 1.16 -1.28 8.75
CA ALA A 142 0.96 -1.64 10.15
C ALA A 142 2.04 -2.58 10.69
N ASN A 143 2.55 -3.50 9.86
CA ASN A 143 3.63 -4.41 10.25
C ASN A 143 4.99 -3.67 10.42
N TYR A 144 5.22 -2.60 9.65
CA TYR A 144 6.36 -1.71 9.87
C TYR A 144 6.19 -0.91 11.17
N ALA A 145 5.04 -0.24 11.36
CA ALA A 145 4.75 0.53 12.56
C ALA A 145 4.83 -0.30 13.86
N ALA A 146 4.39 -1.57 13.82
CA ALA A 146 4.53 -2.47 14.96
C ALA A 146 5.99 -2.78 15.36
N LYS A 147 6.95 -2.58 14.45
CA LYS A 147 8.38 -2.83 14.70
C LYS A 147 9.17 -1.54 14.99
N HIS A 148 8.67 -0.43 14.51
CA HIS A 148 9.29 0.88 14.58
C HIS A 148 8.26 1.93 15.06
N PRO A 149 7.59 1.68 16.20
CA PRO A 149 6.55 2.59 16.68
C PRO A 149 7.08 3.98 17.03
N GLU A 150 8.35 4.08 17.40
CA GLU A 150 9.03 5.34 17.72
C GLU A 150 9.28 6.24 16.51
N GLU A 151 9.11 5.73 15.30
CA GLU A 151 9.27 6.48 14.05
C GLU A 151 7.94 7.01 13.51
N MET A 152 6.79 6.64 14.13
CA MET A 152 5.46 6.90 13.58
C MET A 152 4.55 7.60 14.58
N ASP A 153 3.89 8.67 14.14
CA ASP A 153 2.87 9.40 14.93
C ASP A 153 1.46 8.83 14.72
N GLY A 154 1.25 7.95 13.71
CA GLY A 154 -0.01 7.26 13.49
C GLY A 154 0.00 6.31 12.29
N VAL A 155 -1.05 5.49 12.20
CA VAL A 155 -1.21 4.50 11.13
C VAL A 155 -2.54 4.68 10.40
N ILE A 156 -2.51 4.67 9.06
CA ILE A 156 -3.70 4.84 8.22
C ILE A 156 -3.94 3.58 7.39
N LEU A 157 -5.05 2.89 7.67
CA LEU A 157 -5.42 1.61 7.05
C LEU A 157 -6.60 1.81 6.09
N LEU A 158 -6.37 1.77 4.79
CA LEU A 158 -7.41 1.82 3.78
C LEU A 158 -7.76 0.38 3.36
N ALA A 159 -8.99 -0.07 3.68
CA ALA A 159 -9.45 -1.43 3.41
C ALA A 159 -8.44 -2.51 3.87
N ALA A 160 -7.87 -2.33 5.06
CA ALA A 160 -6.81 -3.16 5.61
C ALA A 160 -6.98 -3.38 7.12
N TYR A 161 -6.21 -4.29 7.69
CA TYR A 161 -6.13 -4.53 9.13
C TYR A 161 -4.72 -4.92 9.55
N SER A 162 -4.36 -4.62 10.80
CA SER A 162 -3.09 -5.05 11.38
C SER A 162 -3.16 -6.48 11.88
N THR A 163 -2.21 -7.32 11.44
CA THR A 163 -2.02 -8.70 11.98
C THR A 163 -1.03 -8.74 13.14
N LYS A 164 -0.55 -7.56 13.58
CA LYS A 164 0.39 -7.37 14.68
C LYS A 164 -0.22 -6.43 15.69
N ALA A 165 0.05 -6.67 16.96
CA ALA A 165 -0.33 -5.73 17.99
C ALA A 165 0.45 -4.41 17.81
N LEU A 166 -0.27 -3.30 17.79
CA LEU A 166 0.27 -1.96 17.82
C LEU A 166 0.31 -1.43 19.25
N PRO A 167 1.21 -0.49 19.59
CA PRO A 167 1.21 0.16 20.90
C PRO A 167 -0.12 0.82 21.24
N GLU A 168 -0.41 0.93 22.55
CA GLU A 168 -1.66 1.53 23.04
C GLU A 168 -1.75 3.04 22.77
N ASP A 169 -0.61 3.68 22.60
CA ASP A 169 -0.44 5.12 22.36
C ASP A 169 -0.20 5.47 20.89
N LEU A 170 -0.23 4.50 19.98
CA LEU A 170 -0.12 4.75 18.55
C LEU A 170 -1.52 4.80 17.91
N PRO A 171 -2.02 5.99 17.54
CA PRO A 171 -3.34 6.15 16.97
C PRO A 171 -3.45 5.51 15.59
N VAL A 172 -4.60 4.93 15.29
CA VAL A 172 -4.86 4.26 14.02
C VAL A 172 -6.19 4.69 13.43
N LEU A 173 -6.16 5.14 12.18
CA LEU A 173 -7.36 5.35 11.37
C LEU A 173 -7.59 4.13 10.47
N SER A 174 -8.79 3.57 10.49
CA SER A 174 -9.24 2.54 9.55
C SER A 174 -10.40 3.06 8.71
N VAL A 175 -10.23 3.05 7.39
CA VAL A 175 -11.25 3.49 6.43
C VAL A 175 -11.58 2.35 5.47
N TYR A 176 -12.86 2.03 5.29
CA TYR A 176 -13.30 1.02 4.31
C TYR A 176 -14.70 1.31 3.77
N GLY A 177 -15.05 0.73 2.63
CA GLY A 177 -16.36 0.89 2.00
C GLY A 177 -17.37 -0.15 2.44
N THR A 178 -18.69 0.20 2.40
CA THR A 178 -19.76 -0.77 2.67
C THR A 178 -19.89 -1.84 1.60
N GLU A 179 -19.50 -1.54 0.37
CA GLU A 179 -19.53 -2.44 -0.79
C GLU A 179 -18.20 -3.17 -1.02
N ASP A 180 -17.22 -3.03 -0.10
CA ASP A 180 -15.94 -3.73 -0.20
C ASP A 180 -16.12 -5.26 -0.12
N GLY A 181 -15.91 -5.94 -1.25
CA GLY A 181 -16.01 -7.38 -1.40
C GLY A 181 -14.67 -8.13 -1.22
N VAL A 182 -13.55 -7.39 -1.09
CA VAL A 182 -12.19 -7.95 -0.98
C VAL A 182 -11.70 -8.00 0.46
N LEU A 183 -11.99 -6.97 1.25
CA LEU A 183 -11.65 -6.94 2.68
C LEU A 183 -12.32 -8.10 3.40
N ASN A 184 -11.54 -9.00 3.96
CA ASN A 184 -12.08 -10.09 4.77
C ASN A 184 -12.58 -9.56 6.12
N ARG A 185 -13.89 -9.30 6.21
CA ARG A 185 -14.54 -8.71 7.38
C ARG A 185 -14.34 -9.55 8.64
N GLY A 186 -14.42 -10.89 8.54
CA GLY A 186 -14.18 -11.76 9.69
C GLY A 186 -12.74 -11.62 10.21
N LYS A 187 -11.76 -11.53 9.30
CA LYS A 187 -10.37 -11.28 9.69
C LYS A 187 -10.15 -9.87 10.22
N TYR A 188 -10.84 -8.89 9.66
CA TYR A 188 -10.83 -7.52 10.17
C TYR A 188 -11.29 -7.48 11.63
N GLU A 189 -12.46 -8.03 11.93
CA GLU A 189 -13.03 -8.12 13.27
C GLU A 189 -12.15 -8.90 14.25
N GLU A 190 -11.60 -10.06 13.84
CA GLU A 190 -10.67 -10.85 14.64
C GLU A 190 -9.40 -10.07 15.03
N ASN A 191 -8.96 -9.13 14.20
CA ASN A 191 -7.73 -8.37 14.39
C ASN A 191 -7.93 -6.98 15.03
N LEU A 192 -9.16 -6.57 15.36
CA LEU A 192 -9.41 -5.32 16.09
C LEU A 192 -8.67 -5.26 17.43
N ALA A 193 -8.48 -6.41 18.09
CA ALA A 193 -7.73 -6.50 19.34
C ALA A 193 -6.24 -6.12 19.19
N ASN A 194 -5.71 -6.08 17.97
CA ASN A 194 -4.34 -5.64 17.69
C ASN A 194 -4.19 -4.11 17.63
N VAL A 195 -5.29 -3.37 17.65
CA VAL A 195 -5.32 -1.93 17.41
C VAL A 195 -6.13 -1.26 18.52
N PRO A 196 -5.52 -1.02 19.69
CA PRO A 196 -6.23 -0.52 20.87
C PRO A 196 -6.73 0.91 20.73
N ASP A 197 -6.03 1.80 20.01
CA ASP A 197 -6.45 3.16 19.71
C ASP A 197 -6.92 3.29 18.26
N LEU A 198 -8.14 2.83 17.98
CA LEU A 198 -8.74 2.76 16.66
C LEU A 198 -9.84 3.78 16.45
N GLN A 199 -9.68 4.64 15.46
CA GLN A 199 -10.75 5.41 14.83
C GLN A 199 -11.20 4.70 13.55
N GLU A 200 -12.49 4.38 13.44
CA GLU A 200 -13.06 3.70 12.27
C GLU A 200 -13.98 4.65 11.49
N VAL A 201 -13.78 4.69 10.17
CA VAL A 201 -14.62 5.42 9.22
C VAL A 201 -15.12 4.49 8.13
N VAL A 202 -16.45 4.36 8.01
CA VAL A 202 -17.09 3.53 7.00
C VAL A 202 -17.67 4.41 5.90
N ILE A 203 -17.20 4.22 4.67
CA ILE A 203 -17.67 4.96 3.51
C ILE A 203 -18.89 4.25 2.91
N GLU A 204 -20.06 4.81 3.12
CA GLU A 204 -21.30 4.30 2.54
C GLU A 204 -21.26 4.34 1.02
N GLY A 205 -21.50 3.18 0.38
CA GLY A 205 -21.45 3.01 -1.07
C GLY A 205 -20.05 2.88 -1.67
N GLY A 206 -18.98 2.99 -0.87
CA GLY A 206 -17.60 2.80 -1.32
C GLY A 206 -17.24 1.32 -1.43
N ASN A 207 -16.25 0.99 -2.25
CA ASN A 207 -15.73 -0.36 -2.40
C ASN A 207 -14.19 -0.42 -2.24
N HIS A 208 -13.59 -1.60 -2.45
CA HIS A 208 -12.16 -1.80 -2.30
C HIS A 208 -11.34 -1.08 -3.36
N ALA A 209 -11.72 -1.23 -4.62
CA ALA A 209 -10.94 -0.72 -5.76
C ALA A 209 -10.91 0.81 -5.83
N CYS A 210 -11.97 1.49 -5.39
CA CYS A 210 -12.09 2.95 -5.47
C CYS A 210 -11.21 3.72 -4.47
N PHE A 211 -10.35 3.07 -3.68
CA PHE A 211 -9.25 3.76 -3.00
C PHE A 211 -8.11 4.14 -3.97
N GLY A 212 -8.07 3.55 -5.16
CA GLY A 212 -7.16 3.91 -6.25
C GLY A 212 -7.91 4.18 -7.55
N SER A 213 -7.18 4.54 -8.60
CA SER A 213 -7.67 4.85 -9.95
C SER A 213 -7.10 3.82 -10.95
N TYR A 214 -7.65 2.59 -10.90
CA TYR A 214 -7.22 1.42 -11.71
C TYR A 214 -8.37 0.56 -12.23
N GLY A 215 -9.61 1.06 -12.06
CA GLY A 215 -10.81 0.38 -12.52
C GLY A 215 -11.28 -0.74 -11.58
N GLU A 216 -12.09 -1.65 -12.11
CA GLU A 216 -12.70 -2.73 -11.33
C GLU A 216 -11.68 -3.77 -10.88
N GLN A 217 -11.88 -4.30 -9.68
CA GLN A 217 -11.07 -5.39 -9.13
C GLN A 217 -11.87 -6.68 -9.01
N ALA A 218 -11.27 -7.79 -9.42
CA ALA A 218 -11.91 -9.10 -9.33
C ALA A 218 -12.25 -9.46 -7.87
N GLY A 219 -13.50 -9.79 -7.62
CA GLY A 219 -14.02 -10.17 -6.31
C GLY A 219 -14.49 -9.00 -5.45
N ASP A 220 -14.36 -7.77 -5.93
CA ASP A 220 -14.89 -6.59 -5.26
C ASP A 220 -16.40 -6.41 -5.49
N GLY A 221 -17.05 -5.64 -4.62
CA GLY A 221 -18.44 -5.23 -4.79
C GLY A 221 -18.56 -4.04 -5.75
N GLU A 222 -19.74 -3.84 -6.30
CA GLU A 222 -20.04 -2.69 -7.15
C GLU A 222 -20.21 -1.43 -6.27
N ALA A 223 -19.35 -0.42 -6.52
CA ALA A 223 -19.46 0.86 -5.82
C ALA A 223 -20.78 1.56 -6.16
N ARG A 224 -21.39 2.22 -5.16
CA ARG A 224 -22.61 3.04 -5.29
C ARG A 224 -22.31 4.53 -5.33
N ILE A 225 -21.06 4.90 -5.18
CA ILE A 225 -20.54 6.26 -5.32
C ILE A 225 -19.40 6.28 -6.32
N ASP A 226 -19.16 7.43 -6.94
CA ASP A 226 -18.04 7.61 -7.86
C ASP A 226 -16.69 7.54 -7.10
N PRO A 227 -15.60 7.09 -7.76
CA PRO A 227 -14.28 7.02 -7.14
C PRO A 227 -13.82 8.36 -6.53
N GLU A 228 -14.06 9.47 -7.22
CA GLU A 228 -13.74 10.82 -6.75
C GLU A 228 -14.43 11.12 -5.41
N ARG A 229 -15.68 10.70 -5.28
CA ARG A 229 -16.42 10.88 -4.01
C ARG A 229 -15.85 10.02 -2.88
N GLN A 230 -15.30 8.85 -3.20
CA GLN A 230 -14.62 8.01 -2.22
C GLN A 230 -13.28 8.62 -1.81
N TRP A 231 -12.53 9.21 -2.75
CA TRP A 231 -11.30 9.94 -2.45
C TRP A 231 -11.55 11.15 -1.56
N ASP A 232 -12.56 11.97 -1.87
CA ASP A 232 -12.96 13.12 -1.03
C ASP A 232 -13.21 12.69 0.43
N LYS A 233 -14.04 11.65 0.61
CA LYS A 233 -14.37 11.13 1.96
C LYS A 233 -13.16 10.53 2.67
N THR A 234 -12.26 9.88 1.93
CA THR A 234 -11.04 9.30 2.47
C THR A 234 -10.07 10.40 2.90
N ALA A 235 -9.89 11.43 2.06
CA ALA A 235 -9.05 12.58 2.39
C ALA A 235 -9.60 13.33 3.61
N GLU A 236 -10.91 13.62 3.66
CA GLU A 236 -11.57 14.24 4.82
C GLU A 236 -11.32 13.43 6.11
N ALA A 237 -11.45 12.10 6.05
CA ALA A 237 -11.21 11.23 7.20
C ALA A 237 -9.74 11.29 7.66
N ILE A 238 -8.78 11.23 6.73
CA ILE A 238 -7.35 11.31 7.02
C ILE A 238 -7.01 12.67 7.64
N LEU A 239 -7.38 13.77 6.98
CA LEU A 239 -7.07 15.12 7.47
C LEU A 239 -7.73 15.42 8.82
N THR A 240 -8.92 14.87 9.09
CA THR A 240 -9.55 14.98 10.42
C THR A 240 -8.78 14.20 11.48
N PHE A 241 -8.26 13.02 11.13
CA PHE A 241 -7.47 12.18 12.04
C PHE A 241 -6.16 12.87 12.48
N LEU A 242 -5.51 13.61 11.57
CA LEU A 242 -4.26 14.32 11.87
C LEU A 242 -4.44 15.51 12.85
N GLN A 243 -5.66 15.98 13.10
CA GLN A 243 -5.93 17.12 14.00
C GLN A 243 -6.03 16.70 15.48
N HIS A 244 -5.86 15.43 15.79
CA HIS A 244 -5.99 14.85 17.14
C HIS A 244 -4.67 14.30 17.64
#